data_1f12b1a9d0a0b09fae3b34b481a42eef
#
_entry.id   1f12b1a9d0a0b09fae3b34b481a42eef
#
_cell.length_a   1.000
_cell.length_b   1.000
_cell.length_c   1.000
_cell.angle_alpha   90.00
_cell.angle_beta   90.00
_cell.angle_gamma   90.00
#
_symmetry.space_group_name_H-M   'P 1'
#
loop_
_entity.id
_entity.type
_entity.pdbx_description
1 polymer ?
#
loop_
_entity_poly.entity_id
_entity_poly.type
_entity_poly.pdbx_seq_one_letter_code
_entity_poly.pdbx_strand_id
1 'polypeptide(L)'
;MDPGCGSGRFSADAARRDPAIKIIAIDRDPLATLMTRAALSVLGAKDARVICGDYLTARLPHHAGRTAWVGNPPYVRHHELGPDTKAWAATAAARVGYPISGLAGLHALFFLATVIHGKPGDVGCFVTSAEWLDVGYGSIVRNLFTNGMGGRALDLVDPRAVPFEDAMTTALITCFELGLGPRDVAVQLVDEPEDLGRLEAGKLVPAAVMAGQKRWSHMFKETPREAHNGQVLGDIARVHRGFVTGGNEFFLMTRADATRRGLSAWVKPAITQASQILTSGGVIRDTPDLRVVLDLPADFDRSGHPDVDAYLAEGEAAAVNQRYITTHRRPWWRVGIGTPAPIVASYMARQAPRFALNPDGLALLNIGHGIYPKEPLNDEQVQALVDALNAGRAGFAGAGRTYHGGLEKFEPREMEALPIPALEGRVGA
;
A
#
# COMPACT_ATOMS: atom_id res chain seq x y z
N MET A 1 8.26 -19.03 21.17
CA MET A 1 6.96 -19.19 20.51
C MET A 1 7.06 -18.72 19.09
N ASP A 2 6.73 -19.59 18.11
CA ASP A 2 6.83 -19.35 16.67
C ASP A 2 5.41 -19.49 16.05
N PRO A 3 4.62 -18.41 16.01
CA PRO A 3 3.27 -18.42 15.46
C PRO A 3 3.31 -18.27 13.93
N GLY A 4 2.67 -19.20 13.22
CA GLY A 4 2.77 -19.31 11.76
C GLY A 4 4.15 -19.82 11.35
N CYS A 5 4.58 -20.91 11.98
CA CYS A 5 5.98 -21.36 11.90
C CYS A 5 6.44 -21.81 10.50
N GLY A 6 5.50 -22.09 9.56
CA GLY A 6 5.84 -22.55 8.23
C GLY A 6 6.75 -23.77 8.27
N SER A 7 7.89 -23.69 7.58
CA SER A 7 8.93 -24.75 7.59
C SER A 7 9.79 -24.77 8.88
N GLY A 8 9.51 -23.92 9.86
CA GLY A 8 10.17 -23.90 11.17
C GLY A 8 11.53 -23.21 11.21
N ARG A 9 11.81 -22.27 10.32
CA ARG A 9 13.13 -21.59 10.26
C ARG A 9 13.49 -20.88 11.56
N PHE A 10 12.56 -20.12 12.17
CA PHE A 10 12.80 -19.44 13.44
C PHE A 10 12.96 -20.45 14.59
N SER A 11 12.09 -21.45 14.64
CA SER A 11 12.17 -22.55 15.63
C SER A 11 13.49 -23.32 15.52
N ALA A 12 13.95 -23.63 14.30
CA ALA A 12 15.21 -24.33 14.06
C ALA A 12 16.44 -23.49 14.47
N ASP A 13 16.42 -22.18 14.17
CA ASP A 13 17.51 -21.29 14.60
C ASP A 13 17.57 -21.16 16.11
N ALA A 14 16.43 -21.03 16.78
CA ALA A 14 16.37 -21.05 18.24
C ALA A 14 16.94 -22.35 18.84
N ALA A 15 16.60 -23.52 18.29
CA ALA A 15 17.14 -24.79 18.73
C ALA A 15 18.65 -24.95 18.51
N ARG A 16 19.20 -24.37 17.41
CA ARG A 16 20.65 -24.37 17.16
C ARG A 16 21.42 -23.53 18.19
N ARG A 17 20.84 -22.40 18.60
CA ARG A 17 21.45 -21.51 19.61
C ARG A 17 21.40 -22.08 21.01
N ASP A 18 20.29 -22.71 21.37
CA ASP A 18 20.10 -23.37 22.65
C ASP A 18 19.18 -24.59 22.49
N PRO A 19 19.75 -25.81 22.43
CA PRO A 19 18.94 -27.05 22.33
C PRO A 19 18.06 -27.32 23.57
N ALA A 20 18.30 -26.64 24.69
CA ALA A 20 17.50 -26.79 25.89
C ALA A 20 16.32 -25.82 25.96
N ILE A 21 16.23 -24.86 25.00
CA ILE A 21 15.12 -23.90 24.97
C ILE A 21 13.79 -24.62 24.73
N LYS A 22 12.78 -24.22 25.46
CA LYS A 22 11.42 -24.71 25.22
C LYS A 22 10.83 -24.04 23.98
N ILE A 23 10.47 -24.85 22.98
CA ILE A 23 9.89 -24.37 21.71
C ILE A 23 8.42 -24.75 21.64
N ILE A 24 7.58 -23.76 21.34
CA ILE A 24 6.19 -23.96 20.94
C ILE A 24 6.05 -23.32 19.56
N ALA A 25 5.78 -24.14 18.55
CA ALA A 25 5.55 -23.71 17.17
C ALA A 25 4.12 -24.06 16.78
N ILE A 26 3.45 -23.20 16.02
CA ILE A 26 2.08 -23.45 15.57
C ILE A 26 1.90 -23.01 14.14
N ASP A 27 1.27 -23.85 13.33
CA ASP A 27 0.82 -23.55 11.97
C ASP A 27 -0.49 -24.29 11.68
N ARG A 28 -1.32 -23.72 10.82
CA ARG A 28 -2.55 -24.37 10.38
C ARG A 28 -2.32 -25.43 9.28
N ASP A 29 -1.19 -25.35 8.58
CA ASP A 29 -0.81 -26.28 7.52
C ASP A 29 -0.16 -27.53 8.15
N PRO A 30 -0.76 -28.73 7.94
CA PRO A 30 -0.19 -30.00 8.42
C PRO A 30 1.21 -30.28 7.85
N LEU A 31 1.47 -29.92 6.58
CA LEU A 31 2.79 -30.13 5.97
C LEU A 31 3.84 -29.21 6.61
N ALA A 32 3.53 -27.96 6.82
CA ALA A 32 4.40 -27.00 7.51
C ALA A 32 4.77 -27.50 8.92
N THR A 33 3.78 -27.99 9.69
CA THR A 33 4.02 -28.54 11.04
C THR A 33 4.86 -29.82 11.01
N LEU A 34 4.69 -30.67 9.97
CA LEU A 34 5.53 -31.86 9.78
C LEU A 34 6.98 -31.48 9.50
N MET A 35 7.21 -30.52 8.60
CA MET A 35 8.55 -29.99 8.31
C MET A 35 9.23 -29.42 9.54
N THR A 36 8.49 -28.63 10.33
CA THR A 36 8.99 -28.06 11.59
C THR A 36 9.36 -29.16 12.60
N ARG A 37 8.52 -30.19 12.79
CA ARG A 37 8.83 -31.33 13.66
C ARG A 37 10.09 -32.06 13.20
N ALA A 38 10.22 -32.33 11.91
CA ALA A 38 11.40 -32.99 11.34
C ALA A 38 12.68 -32.18 11.61
N ALA A 39 12.64 -30.86 11.33
CA ALA A 39 13.77 -29.97 11.56
C ALA A 39 14.20 -29.95 13.04
N LEU A 40 13.25 -29.81 13.97
CA LEU A 40 13.53 -29.80 15.40
C LEU A 40 14.03 -31.16 15.91
N SER A 41 13.53 -32.27 15.38
CA SER A 41 14.01 -33.61 15.71
C SER A 41 15.47 -33.81 15.27
N VAL A 42 15.82 -33.42 14.05
CA VAL A 42 17.21 -33.48 13.53
C VAL A 42 18.17 -32.65 14.39
N LEU A 43 17.70 -31.50 14.89
CA LEU A 43 18.49 -30.60 15.76
C LEU A 43 18.55 -31.06 17.22
N GLY A 44 17.87 -32.15 17.58
CA GLY A 44 17.86 -32.67 18.95
C GLY A 44 17.15 -31.77 19.95
N ALA A 45 16.19 -30.94 19.54
CA ALA A 45 15.40 -30.10 20.42
C ALA A 45 14.60 -30.94 21.42
N LYS A 46 14.96 -30.89 22.73
CA LYS A 46 14.44 -31.77 23.77
C LYS A 46 13.04 -31.41 24.25
N ASP A 47 12.70 -30.13 24.29
CA ASP A 47 11.41 -29.61 24.75
C ASP A 47 10.74 -28.79 23.64
N ALA A 48 10.34 -29.48 22.55
CA ALA A 48 9.67 -28.88 21.43
C ALA A 48 8.25 -29.40 21.24
N ARG A 49 7.28 -28.49 21.15
CA ARG A 49 5.88 -28.80 20.87
C ARG A 49 5.43 -28.08 19.60
N VAL A 50 5.10 -28.87 18.56
CA VAL A 50 4.56 -28.33 17.30
C VAL A 50 3.07 -28.65 17.21
N ILE A 51 2.26 -27.60 17.09
CA ILE A 51 0.79 -27.67 17.10
C ILE A 51 0.30 -27.42 15.67
N CYS A 52 -0.49 -28.35 15.13
CA CYS A 52 -1.25 -28.11 13.90
C CYS A 52 -2.59 -27.48 14.28
N GLY A 53 -2.76 -26.18 13.99
CA GLY A 53 -3.96 -25.47 14.38
C GLY A 53 -3.90 -23.96 14.06
N ASP A 54 -5.01 -23.29 14.29
CA ASP A 54 -5.11 -21.84 14.08
C ASP A 54 -4.58 -21.08 15.31
N TYR A 55 -3.53 -20.28 15.09
CA TYR A 55 -2.93 -19.48 16.16
C TYR A 55 -3.92 -18.52 16.84
N LEU A 56 -4.87 -17.96 16.09
CA LEU A 56 -5.82 -17.00 16.64
C LEU A 56 -6.67 -17.60 17.77
N THR A 57 -7.05 -18.87 17.62
CA THR A 57 -7.99 -19.57 18.55
C THR A 57 -7.32 -20.68 19.38
N ALA A 58 -6.04 -20.95 19.14
CA ALA A 58 -5.33 -22.04 19.81
C ALA A 58 -5.28 -21.84 21.32
N ARG A 59 -5.43 -22.96 22.06
CA ARG A 59 -5.10 -23.01 23.48
C ARG A 59 -3.63 -23.34 23.64
N LEU A 60 -2.83 -22.31 23.92
CA LEU A 60 -1.40 -22.50 24.15
C LEU A 60 -1.12 -23.19 25.49
N PRO A 61 -0.09 -24.07 25.54
CA PRO A 61 0.27 -24.72 26.80
C PRO A 61 0.75 -23.69 27.81
N HIS A 62 0.28 -23.83 29.03
CA HIS A 62 0.78 -23.01 30.13
C HIS A 62 2.25 -23.38 30.44
N HIS A 63 3.06 -22.39 30.72
CA HIS A 63 4.44 -22.55 31.15
C HIS A 63 4.83 -21.44 32.16
N ALA A 64 5.76 -21.78 33.04
CA ALA A 64 6.39 -20.79 33.90
C ALA A 64 7.47 -20.02 33.11
N GLY A 65 7.77 -18.79 33.52
CA GLY A 65 8.80 -17.96 32.87
C GLY A 65 8.28 -17.07 31.75
N ARG A 66 9.19 -16.40 31.07
CA ARG A 66 8.91 -15.45 29.96
C ARG A 66 8.86 -16.19 28.63
N THR A 67 8.05 -15.68 27.73
CA THR A 67 8.00 -16.13 26.33
C THR A 67 8.69 -15.12 25.42
N ALA A 68 9.52 -15.63 24.52
CA ALA A 68 9.98 -14.88 23.36
C ALA A 68 9.10 -15.27 22.14
N TRP A 69 8.42 -14.30 21.56
CA TRP A 69 7.60 -14.47 20.37
C TRP A 69 8.43 -14.08 19.16
N VAL A 70 8.64 -15.01 18.24
CA VAL A 70 9.39 -14.74 17.00
C VAL A 70 8.62 -15.33 15.82
N GLY A 71 8.58 -14.64 14.70
CA GLY A 71 7.89 -15.18 13.53
C GLY A 71 7.75 -14.18 12.38
N ASN A 72 7.25 -14.71 11.28
CA ASN A 72 6.82 -13.96 10.11
C ASN A 72 5.32 -14.23 9.88
N PRO A 73 4.44 -13.45 10.48
CA PRO A 73 2.99 -13.61 10.33
C PRO A 73 2.53 -13.67 8.88
N PRO A 74 1.55 -14.52 8.52
CA PRO A 74 1.13 -14.72 7.14
C PRO A 74 0.46 -13.49 6.52
N TYR A 75 0.75 -13.22 5.24
CA TYR A 75 0.24 -12.06 4.47
C TYR A 75 -1.06 -12.40 3.71
N VAL A 76 -2.11 -12.79 4.43
CA VAL A 76 -3.44 -13.05 3.86
C VAL A 76 -4.27 -11.77 3.91
N ARG A 77 -4.84 -11.38 2.77
CA ARG A 77 -5.63 -10.16 2.65
C ARG A 77 -7.04 -10.35 3.24
N HIS A 78 -7.65 -9.25 3.68
CA HIS A 78 -8.96 -9.25 4.34
C HIS A 78 -10.10 -9.94 3.55
N HIS A 79 -10.06 -9.89 2.20
CA HIS A 79 -11.10 -10.52 1.36
C HIS A 79 -10.94 -12.05 1.29
N GLU A 80 -9.80 -12.58 1.64
CA GLU A 80 -9.52 -14.03 1.74
C GLU A 80 -9.83 -14.58 3.14
N LEU A 81 -10.11 -13.71 4.12
CA LEU A 81 -10.46 -14.12 5.48
C LEU A 81 -11.94 -14.53 5.56
N GLY A 82 -12.17 -15.72 6.10
CA GLY A 82 -13.51 -16.24 6.35
C GLY A 82 -14.29 -15.44 7.42
N PRO A 83 -15.62 -15.63 7.48
CA PRO A 83 -16.49 -14.92 8.42
C PRO A 83 -16.10 -15.18 9.88
N ASP A 84 -15.73 -16.40 10.25
CA ASP A 84 -15.35 -16.77 11.61
C ASP A 84 -14.09 -16.02 12.08
N THR A 85 -13.09 -15.88 11.20
CA THR A 85 -11.87 -15.10 11.47
C THR A 85 -12.21 -13.62 11.69
N LYS A 86 -13.12 -13.07 10.90
CA LYS A 86 -13.57 -11.68 11.05
C LYS A 86 -14.37 -11.47 12.34
N ALA A 87 -15.22 -12.42 12.71
CA ALA A 87 -15.98 -12.38 13.96
C ALA A 87 -15.03 -12.49 15.18
N TRP A 88 -14.05 -13.39 15.12
CA TRP A 88 -12.99 -13.48 16.14
C TRP A 88 -12.25 -12.15 16.26
N ALA A 89 -11.84 -11.54 15.14
CA ALA A 89 -11.11 -10.28 15.15
C ALA A 89 -11.89 -9.14 15.82
N ALA A 90 -13.19 -9.03 15.56
CA ALA A 90 -14.05 -8.04 16.19
C ALA A 90 -14.15 -8.24 17.72
N THR A 91 -14.36 -9.49 18.16
CA THR A 91 -14.43 -9.85 19.58
C THR A 91 -13.10 -9.61 20.29
N ALA A 92 -11.99 -10.02 19.66
CA ALA A 92 -10.65 -9.85 20.19
C ALA A 92 -10.25 -8.37 20.30
N ALA A 93 -10.59 -7.56 19.30
CA ALA A 93 -10.33 -6.12 19.30
C ALA A 93 -11.12 -5.40 20.40
N ALA A 94 -12.40 -5.76 20.59
CA ALA A 94 -13.21 -5.24 21.68
C ALA A 94 -12.62 -5.57 23.05
N ARG A 95 -12.05 -6.78 23.23
CA ARG A 95 -11.40 -7.21 24.47
C ARG A 95 -10.19 -6.36 24.83
N VAL A 96 -9.42 -5.91 23.85
CA VAL A 96 -8.24 -5.04 24.06
C VAL A 96 -8.57 -3.54 24.04
N GLY A 97 -9.83 -3.18 23.76
CA GLY A 97 -10.31 -1.79 23.80
C GLY A 97 -9.97 -0.94 22.57
N TYR A 98 -9.60 -1.55 21.44
CA TYR A 98 -9.27 -0.82 20.21
C TYR A 98 -10.16 -1.25 19.04
N PRO A 99 -10.60 -0.30 18.19
CA PRO A 99 -11.36 -0.64 16.99
C PRO A 99 -10.49 -1.35 15.96
N ILE A 100 -11.09 -2.31 15.26
CA ILE A 100 -10.45 -2.98 14.12
C ILE A 100 -11.21 -2.70 12.83
N SER A 101 -10.47 -2.41 11.76
CA SER A 101 -11.03 -2.24 10.43
C SER A 101 -11.37 -3.60 9.82
N GLY A 102 -12.53 -3.72 9.15
CA GLY A 102 -12.85 -4.90 8.34
C GLY A 102 -11.88 -5.18 7.18
N LEU A 103 -10.98 -4.23 6.90
CA LEU A 103 -9.91 -4.38 5.90
C LEU A 103 -8.59 -4.89 6.50
N ALA A 104 -8.54 -5.23 7.80
CA ALA A 104 -7.34 -5.77 8.42
C ALA A 104 -6.98 -7.15 7.86
N GLY A 105 -5.73 -7.30 7.42
CA GLY A 105 -5.17 -8.57 6.97
C GLY A 105 -4.74 -9.47 8.15
N LEU A 106 -4.44 -10.73 7.86
CA LEU A 106 -4.15 -11.74 8.88
C LEU A 106 -2.94 -11.38 9.75
N HIS A 107 -1.90 -10.75 9.19
CA HIS A 107 -0.73 -10.31 9.97
C HIS A 107 -1.11 -9.37 11.12
N ALA A 108 -2.08 -8.45 10.93
CA ALA A 108 -2.56 -7.57 11.98
C ALA A 108 -3.28 -8.35 13.10
N LEU A 109 -3.98 -9.43 12.74
CA LEU A 109 -4.64 -10.31 13.71
C LEU A 109 -3.63 -11.12 14.52
N PHE A 110 -2.45 -11.43 13.98
CA PHE A 110 -1.38 -12.08 14.73
C PHE A 110 -0.84 -11.19 15.85
N PHE A 111 -0.66 -9.87 15.61
CA PHE A 111 -0.33 -8.93 16.68
C PHE A 111 -1.40 -8.93 17.78
N LEU A 112 -2.66 -8.87 17.38
CA LEU A 112 -3.79 -8.90 18.31
C LEU A 112 -3.84 -10.20 19.13
N ALA A 113 -3.65 -11.35 18.48
CA ALA A 113 -3.60 -12.66 19.14
C ALA A 113 -2.42 -12.75 20.11
N THR A 114 -1.26 -12.21 19.76
CA THR A 114 -0.09 -12.18 20.63
C THR A 114 -0.34 -11.41 21.93
N VAL A 115 -1.02 -10.26 21.85
CA VAL A 115 -1.41 -9.51 23.05
C VAL A 115 -2.40 -10.31 23.93
N ILE A 116 -3.28 -11.10 23.31
CA ILE A 116 -4.28 -11.92 24.05
C ILE A 116 -3.65 -13.16 24.67
N HIS A 117 -2.72 -13.81 23.98
CA HIS A 117 -2.07 -15.03 24.43
C HIS A 117 -0.90 -14.78 25.38
N GLY A 118 -0.24 -13.64 25.23
CA GLY A 118 0.93 -13.29 26.02
C GLY A 118 0.59 -12.73 27.39
N LYS A 119 1.62 -12.58 28.19
CA LYS A 119 1.54 -12.00 29.54
C LYS A 119 2.58 -10.89 29.72
N PRO A 120 2.38 -10.01 30.71
CA PRO A 120 3.37 -8.97 31.01
C PRO A 120 4.78 -9.56 31.20
N GLY A 121 5.76 -8.91 30.57
CA GLY A 121 7.15 -9.34 30.56
C GLY A 121 7.53 -10.30 29.43
N ASP A 122 6.57 -10.84 28.66
CA ASP A 122 6.89 -11.56 27.42
C ASP A 122 7.46 -10.58 26.39
N VAL A 123 8.44 -11.02 25.62
CA VAL A 123 9.09 -10.22 24.57
C VAL A 123 8.78 -10.79 23.21
N GLY A 124 8.92 -9.99 22.16
CA GLY A 124 8.75 -10.52 20.82
C GLY A 124 9.36 -9.67 19.72
N CYS A 125 9.53 -10.34 18.59
CA CYS A 125 10.02 -9.74 17.36
C CYS A 125 9.33 -10.38 16.17
N PHE A 126 8.60 -9.58 15.39
CA PHE A 126 7.94 -10.03 14.17
C PHE A 126 8.52 -9.34 12.95
N VAL A 127 8.70 -10.10 11.88
CA VAL A 127 8.97 -9.57 10.55
C VAL A 127 7.66 -9.51 9.79
N THR A 128 7.26 -8.32 9.35
CA THR A 128 6.00 -8.13 8.62
C THR A 128 6.18 -7.17 7.45
N SER A 129 5.16 -7.06 6.58
CA SER A 129 5.08 -5.95 5.63
C SER A 129 4.98 -4.62 6.37
N ALA A 130 5.69 -3.60 5.87
CA ALA A 130 5.65 -2.25 6.40
C ALA A 130 4.33 -1.50 6.09
N GLU A 131 3.41 -2.08 5.31
CA GLU A 131 2.17 -1.40 4.91
C GLU A 131 1.35 -0.88 6.09
N TRP A 132 1.30 -1.63 7.19
CA TRP A 132 0.49 -1.25 8.36
C TRP A 132 0.95 0.05 9.04
N LEU A 133 2.16 0.52 8.76
CA LEU A 133 2.66 1.81 9.25
C LEU A 133 1.78 2.98 8.78
N ASP A 134 1.21 2.91 7.57
CA ASP A 134 0.55 4.06 6.94
C ASP A 134 -0.91 3.86 6.58
N VAL A 135 -1.35 2.60 6.41
CA VAL A 135 -2.72 2.32 5.96
C VAL A 135 -3.73 2.37 7.11
N GLY A 136 -4.99 2.67 6.77
CA GLY A 136 -6.05 2.80 7.78
C GLY A 136 -6.27 1.53 8.58
N TYR A 137 -6.21 0.35 7.97
CA TYR A 137 -6.40 -0.92 8.67
C TYR A 137 -5.24 -1.28 9.64
N GLY A 138 -4.06 -0.67 9.47
CA GLY A 138 -2.93 -0.82 10.39
C GLY A 138 -3.10 -0.11 11.72
N SER A 139 -4.15 0.70 11.90
CA SER A 139 -4.40 1.44 13.15
C SER A 139 -4.46 0.54 14.37
N ILE A 140 -5.01 -0.67 14.26
CA ILE A 140 -5.04 -1.63 15.37
C ILE A 140 -3.61 -1.99 15.83
N VAL A 141 -2.69 -2.27 14.90
CA VAL A 141 -1.29 -2.60 15.24
C VAL A 141 -0.60 -1.40 15.87
N ARG A 142 -0.77 -0.20 15.30
CA ARG A 142 -0.19 1.05 15.85
C ARG A 142 -0.69 1.34 17.27
N ASN A 143 -1.99 1.16 17.51
CA ASN A 143 -2.57 1.34 18.85
C ASN A 143 -2.06 0.30 19.86
N LEU A 144 -1.97 -0.97 19.48
CA LEU A 144 -1.39 -2.01 20.32
C LEU A 144 0.08 -1.72 20.61
N PHE A 145 0.85 -1.36 19.59
CA PHE A 145 2.29 -1.16 19.70
C PHE A 145 2.65 0.02 20.62
N THR A 146 1.94 1.11 20.56
CA THR A 146 2.17 2.28 21.43
C THR A 146 1.60 2.14 22.83
N ASN A 147 0.80 1.09 23.11
CA ASN A 147 0.16 0.87 24.40
C ASN A 147 0.48 -0.53 24.96
N GLY A 148 -0.50 -1.39 25.15
CA GLY A 148 -0.37 -2.66 25.87
C GLY A 148 0.62 -3.68 25.31
N MET A 149 1.02 -3.55 24.05
CA MET A 149 2.08 -4.38 23.47
C MET A 149 3.49 -3.93 23.86
N GLY A 150 3.67 -2.69 24.32
CA GLY A 150 4.95 -2.17 24.77
C GLY A 150 6.02 -2.14 23.67
N GLY A 151 5.76 -1.38 22.61
CA GLY A 151 6.70 -1.25 21.47
C GLY A 151 8.07 -0.78 21.91
N ARG A 152 9.12 -1.43 21.40
CA ARG A 152 10.52 -1.14 21.70
C ARG A 152 11.27 -0.61 20.50
N ALA A 153 11.16 -1.30 19.36
CA ALA A 153 11.85 -0.90 18.13
C ALA A 153 11.03 -1.22 16.88
N LEU A 154 11.26 -0.40 15.87
CA LEU A 154 10.79 -0.57 14.50
C LEU A 154 11.99 -0.40 13.57
N ASP A 155 12.38 -1.48 12.89
CA ASP A 155 13.49 -1.47 11.94
C ASP A 155 12.93 -1.72 10.54
N LEU A 156 12.91 -0.68 9.72
CA LEU A 156 12.43 -0.74 8.34
C LEU A 156 13.57 -1.19 7.44
N VAL A 157 13.43 -2.37 6.85
CA VAL A 157 14.48 -2.97 6.02
C VAL A 157 14.38 -2.48 4.58
N ASP A 158 15.40 -1.78 4.09
CA ASP A 158 15.51 -1.42 2.68
C ASP A 158 15.69 -2.72 1.86
N PRO A 159 14.89 -2.94 0.80
CA PRO A 159 15.03 -4.12 -0.05
C PRO A 159 16.43 -4.29 -0.68
N ARG A 160 17.22 -3.22 -0.73
CA ARG A 160 18.61 -3.27 -1.22
C ARG A 160 19.57 -3.86 -0.20
N ALA A 161 19.31 -3.67 1.10
CA ALA A 161 20.13 -4.19 2.19
C ALA A 161 19.98 -5.71 2.32
N VAL A 162 18.77 -6.22 2.20
CA VAL A 162 18.45 -7.66 2.29
C VAL A 162 17.50 -8.03 1.18
N PRO A 163 17.99 -8.42 -0.01
CA PRO A 163 17.14 -8.82 -1.11
C PRO A 163 16.41 -10.11 -0.76
N PHE A 164 15.11 -10.01 -0.55
CA PHE A 164 14.22 -11.16 -0.59
C PHE A 164 13.84 -11.38 -2.05
N GLU A 165 14.42 -12.39 -2.68
CA GLU A 165 14.26 -12.65 -4.13
C GLU A 165 12.80 -12.74 -4.58
N ASP A 166 11.90 -13.19 -3.70
CA ASP A 166 10.48 -13.41 -3.97
C ASP A 166 9.54 -12.39 -3.29
N ALA A 167 10.04 -11.40 -2.55
CA ALA A 167 9.18 -10.48 -1.79
C ALA A 167 9.06 -9.11 -2.45
N MET A 168 7.86 -8.76 -2.90
CA MET A 168 7.51 -7.45 -3.47
C MET A 168 7.18 -6.37 -2.42
N THR A 169 7.48 -6.60 -1.13
CA THR A 169 7.13 -5.68 -0.05
C THR A 169 8.33 -5.33 0.81
N THR A 170 8.38 -4.07 1.28
CA THR A 170 9.35 -3.63 2.28
C THR A 170 9.07 -4.35 3.60
N ALA A 171 10.09 -5.00 4.17
CA ALA A 171 9.97 -5.68 5.44
C ALA A 171 10.13 -4.69 6.62
N LEU A 172 9.38 -4.95 7.68
CA LEU A 172 9.50 -4.23 8.94
C LEU A 172 9.72 -5.23 10.07
N ILE A 173 10.79 -5.06 10.82
CA ILE A 173 11.05 -5.79 12.06
C ILE A 173 10.42 -4.99 13.20
N THR A 174 9.59 -5.65 14.00
CA THR A 174 8.81 -5.02 15.06
C THR A 174 9.13 -5.68 16.39
N CYS A 175 9.87 -5.02 17.28
CA CYS A 175 10.25 -5.52 18.60
C CYS A 175 9.35 -4.94 19.70
N PHE A 176 8.94 -5.77 20.65
CA PHE A 176 8.03 -5.38 21.71
C PHE A 176 8.27 -6.15 23.03
N GLU A 177 7.74 -5.63 24.14
CA GLU A 177 7.70 -6.28 25.44
C GLU A 177 6.35 -6.04 26.09
N LEU A 178 5.53 -7.10 26.18
CA LEU A 178 4.14 -7.02 26.63
C LEU A 178 4.03 -6.51 28.08
N GLY A 179 2.99 -5.71 28.29
CA GLY A 179 2.69 -5.16 29.62
C GLY A 179 3.50 -3.93 30.01
N LEU A 180 4.43 -3.48 29.15
CA LEU A 180 5.07 -2.18 29.33
C LEU A 180 4.13 -1.08 28.83
N GLY A 181 4.05 -0.01 29.61
CA GLY A 181 3.34 1.21 29.21
C GLY A 181 4.01 1.93 28.02
N PRO A 182 3.39 3.01 27.52
CA PRO A 182 3.95 3.85 26.48
C PRO A 182 5.37 4.32 26.82
N ARG A 183 6.28 4.20 25.86
CA ARG A 183 7.70 4.55 26.00
C ARG A 183 8.25 5.07 24.69
N ASP A 184 9.48 5.58 24.73
CA ASP A 184 10.21 5.90 23.51
C ASP A 184 10.53 4.63 22.72
N VAL A 185 10.32 4.69 21.42
CA VAL A 185 10.52 3.60 20.48
C VAL A 185 11.75 3.91 19.63
N ALA A 186 12.69 2.98 19.53
CA ALA A 186 13.78 3.08 18.59
C ALA A 186 13.26 2.90 17.16
N VAL A 187 13.57 3.82 16.26
CA VAL A 187 13.13 3.79 14.85
C VAL A 187 14.34 3.89 13.96
N GLN A 188 14.56 2.88 13.11
CA GLN A 188 15.74 2.76 12.26
C GLN A 188 15.35 2.38 10.82
N LEU A 189 16.03 2.99 9.84
CA LEU A 189 16.11 2.46 8.49
C LEU A 189 17.34 1.55 8.40
N VAL A 190 17.14 0.30 8.05
CA VAL A 190 18.20 -0.69 7.82
C VAL A 190 18.51 -0.66 6.32
N ASP A 191 19.57 0.01 5.93
CA ASP A 191 20.02 0.14 4.54
C ASP A 191 21.30 -0.68 4.25
N GLU A 192 21.96 -1.23 5.29
CA GLU A 192 23.06 -2.16 5.16
C GLU A 192 22.77 -3.44 5.98
N PRO A 193 23.23 -4.64 5.52
CA PRO A 193 22.98 -5.91 6.22
C PRO A 193 23.51 -5.95 7.66
N GLU A 194 24.57 -5.24 7.92
CA GLU A 194 25.27 -5.16 9.23
C GLU A 194 24.39 -4.53 10.30
N ASP A 195 23.49 -3.63 9.93
CA ASP A 195 22.58 -2.94 10.84
C ASP A 195 21.54 -3.88 11.45
N LEU A 196 21.25 -5.02 10.79
CA LEU A 196 20.40 -6.07 11.37
C LEU A 196 20.96 -6.64 12.67
N GLY A 197 22.26 -6.53 12.91
CA GLY A 197 22.88 -6.92 14.17
C GLY A 197 22.67 -5.91 15.31
N ARG A 198 22.07 -4.77 15.04
CA ARG A 198 21.92 -3.64 15.98
C ARG A 198 20.48 -3.15 16.05
N LEU A 199 19.52 -4.08 16.12
CA LEU A 199 18.12 -3.73 16.37
C LEU A 199 18.04 -2.88 17.65
N GLU A 200 17.13 -1.92 17.70
CA GLU A 200 16.98 -0.93 18.78
C GLU A 200 18.07 0.18 18.80
N ALA A 201 18.99 0.24 17.84
CA ALA A 201 20.00 1.31 17.75
C ALA A 201 19.49 2.60 17.10
N GLY A 202 18.23 2.61 16.61
CA GLY A 202 17.64 3.75 15.93
C GLY A 202 17.40 4.97 16.80
N LYS A 203 16.96 6.05 16.17
CA LYS A 203 16.56 7.28 16.90
C LYS A 203 15.32 7.00 17.77
N LEU A 204 15.31 7.58 18.95
CA LEU A 204 14.18 7.44 19.87
C LEU A 204 13.05 8.39 19.48
N VAL A 205 11.85 7.85 19.32
CA VAL A 205 10.60 8.59 19.03
C VAL A 205 9.62 8.33 20.18
N PRO A 206 9.16 9.37 20.89
CA PRO A 206 8.19 9.19 21.97
C PRO A 206 6.89 8.56 21.49
N ALA A 207 6.38 7.58 22.24
CA ALA A 207 5.12 6.90 21.90
C ALA A 207 3.94 7.87 21.76
N ALA A 208 3.91 8.95 22.53
CA ALA A 208 2.90 10.00 22.43
C ALA A 208 2.94 10.71 21.06
N VAL A 209 4.14 10.95 20.53
CA VAL A 209 4.32 11.53 19.19
C VAL A 209 3.83 10.53 18.13
N MET A 210 4.19 9.24 18.27
CA MET A 210 3.74 8.19 17.36
C MET A 210 2.22 8.04 17.37
N ALA A 211 1.60 7.99 18.55
CA ALA A 211 0.15 7.85 18.72
C ALA A 211 -0.65 9.01 18.07
N GLY A 212 -0.09 10.21 18.05
CA GLY A 212 -0.67 11.38 17.39
C GLY A 212 -0.60 11.35 15.86
N GLN A 213 0.17 10.43 15.28
CA GLN A 213 0.40 10.36 13.84
C GLN A 213 -0.43 9.25 13.19
N LYS A 214 -1.11 9.58 12.08
CA LYS A 214 -1.85 8.60 11.28
C LYS A 214 -0.93 7.71 10.44
N ARG A 215 0.31 8.13 10.21
CA ARG A 215 1.32 7.47 9.38
C ARG A 215 2.65 7.51 10.09
N TRP A 216 3.42 6.42 9.99
CA TRP A 216 4.67 6.26 10.68
C TRP A 216 5.90 6.12 9.76
N SER A 217 5.71 5.83 8.46
CA SER A 217 6.84 5.62 7.53
C SER A 217 7.78 6.83 7.43
N HIS A 218 7.27 8.05 7.62
CA HIS A 218 8.10 9.26 7.62
C HIS A 218 9.10 9.31 8.80
N MET A 219 8.83 8.57 9.87
CA MET A 219 9.71 8.55 11.05
C MET A 219 11.05 7.87 10.78
N PHE A 220 11.15 7.06 9.72
CA PHE A 220 12.37 6.38 9.29
C PHE A 220 13.30 7.26 8.45
N LYS A 221 12.88 8.46 8.08
CA LYS A 221 13.69 9.39 7.29
C LYS A 221 14.47 10.31 8.21
N GLU A 222 15.71 10.62 7.81
CA GLU A 222 16.58 11.49 8.61
C GLU A 222 16.17 12.96 8.57
N THR A 223 15.43 13.38 7.55
CA THR A 223 15.00 14.77 7.42
C THR A 223 13.68 14.98 8.12
N PRO A 224 13.59 15.85 9.15
CA PRO A 224 12.31 16.33 9.63
C PRO A 224 11.61 17.00 8.45
N ARG A 225 10.38 16.60 8.17
CA ARG A 225 9.51 17.39 7.31
C ARG A 225 9.34 18.71 8.03
N GLU A 226 10.06 19.75 7.60
CA GLU A 226 9.75 21.10 8.05
C GLU A 226 8.25 21.27 7.85
N ALA A 227 7.55 21.63 8.93
CA ALA A 227 6.14 21.96 8.83
C ALA A 227 6.09 23.17 7.87
N HIS A 228 5.74 22.92 6.61
CA HIS A 228 5.55 23.99 5.66
C HIS A 228 4.33 24.77 6.13
N ASN A 229 4.59 25.94 6.72
CA ASN A 229 3.56 26.97 7.00
C ASN A 229 3.09 27.67 5.72
N GLY A 230 3.39 27.10 4.55
CA GLY A 230 3.09 27.63 3.24
C GLY A 230 1.86 26.95 2.59
N GLN A 231 1.44 27.52 1.46
CA GLN A 231 0.34 27.02 0.65
C GLN A 231 0.62 25.61 0.12
N VAL A 232 -0.38 24.73 0.14
CA VAL A 232 -0.30 23.39 -0.46
C VAL A 232 -1.17 23.30 -1.72
N LEU A 233 -0.87 22.33 -2.59
CA LEU A 233 -1.61 22.13 -3.84
C LEU A 233 -3.13 21.99 -3.58
N GLY A 234 -3.52 21.32 -2.51
CA GLY A 234 -4.91 21.13 -2.13
C GLY A 234 -5.66 22.43 -1.77
N ASP A 235 -4.96 23.53 -1.53
CA ASP A 235 -5.62 24.84 -1.30
C ASP A 235 -6.19 25.41 -2.58
N ILE A 236 -5.50 25.17 -3.72
CA ILE A 236 -5.84 25.77 -5.03
C ILE A 236 -6.37 24.76 -6.06
N ALA A 237 -6.18 23.47 -5.85
CA ALA A 237 -6.62 22.43 -6.79
C ALA A 237 -7.13 21.19 -6.08
N ARG A 238 -7.92 20.38 -6.81
CA ARG A 238 -8.31 19.02 -6.45
C ARG A 238 -7.56 18.02 -7.28
N VAL A 239 -7.20 16.90 -6.67
CA VAL A 239 -6.51 15.81 -7.34
C VAL A 239 -7.43 14.60 -7.43
N HIS A 240 -7.64 14.09 -8.64
CA HIS A 240 -8.44 12.91 -8.89
C HIS A 240 -7.63 11.85 -9.62
N ARG A 241 -7.91 10.59 -9.32
CA ARG A 241 -7.32 9.48 -10.09
C ARG A 241 -7.84 9.50 -11.52
N GLY A 242 -6.99 9.13 -12.46
CA GLY A 242 -7.43 8.82 -13.81
C GLY A 242 -8.49 7.71 -13.81
N PHE A 243 -9.25 7.63 -14.89
CA PHE A 243 -10.37 6.69 -14.99
C PHE A 243 -9.88 5.24 -15.16
N VAL A 244 -10.74 4.29 -14.79
CA VAL A 244 -10.50 2.85 -14.91
C VAL A 244 -11.42 2.30 -16.00
N THR A 245 -10.90 1.57 -16.97
CA THR A 245 -11.75 0.97 -18.02
C THR A 245 -12.48 -0.28 -17.56
N GLY A 246 -11.86 -1.08 -16.70
CA GLY A 246 -12.34 -2.41 -16.34
C GLY A 246 -11.96 -3.51 -17.35
N GLY A 247 -11.25 -3.13 -18.45
CA GLY A 247 -10.82 -4.05 -19.50
C GLY A 247 -10.02 -3.30 -20.55
N ASN A 248 -8.77 -2.93 -20.22
CA ASN A 248 -7.93 -2.11 -21.09
C ASN A 248 -7.74 -2.73 -22.49
N GLU A 249 -7.67 -4.04 -22.60
CA GLU A 249 -7.53 -4.76 -23.87
C GLU A 249 -8.76 -4.60 -24.78
N PHE A 250 -9.94 -4.33 -24.22
CA PHE A 250 -11.16 -4.06 -24.97
C PHE A 250 -11.36 -2.57 -25.20
N PHE A 251 -11.25 -1.75 -24.17
CA PHE A 251 -11.60 -0.33 -24.27
C PHE A 251 -10.51 0.53 -24.93
N LEU A 252 -9.25 0.08 -24.97
CA LEU A 252 -8.13 0.81 -25.56
C LEU A 252 -7.68 0.18 -26.86
N MET A 253 -7.57 0.99 -27.89
CA MET A 253 -7.12 0.54 -29.22
C MET A 253 -6.19 1.57 -29.87
N THR A 254 -5.59 1.23 -31.00
CA THR A 254 -4.90 2.19 -31.84
C THR A 254 -5.91 3.00 -32.65
N ARG A 255 -5.53 4.17 -33.13
CA ARG A 255 -6.37 4.96 -34.03
C ARG A 255 -6.70 4.20 -35.33
N ALA A 256 -5.74 3.44 -35.85
CA ALA A 256 -5.93 2.60 -37.02
C ALA A 256 -6.97 1.50 -36.76
N ASP A 257 -6.96 0.90 -35.59
CA ASP A 257 -7.97 -0.09 -35.21
C ASP A 257 -9.35 0.53 -35.07
N ALA A 258 -9.45 1.71 -34.45
CA ALA A 258 -10.70 2.44 -34.34
C ALA A 258 -11.29 2.77 -35.72
N THR A 259 -10.43 3.22 -36.65
CA THR A 259 -10.87 3.53 -38.03
C THR A 259 -11.33 2.27 -38.76
N ARG A 260 -10.54 1.18 -38.69
CA ARG A 260 -10.88 -0.08 -39.37
C ARG A 260 -12.20 -0.68 -38.87
N ARG A 261 -12.55 -0.43 -37.59
CA ARG A 261 -13.75 -0.92 -36.93
C ARG A 261 -14.93 0.04 -36.99
N GLY A 262 -14.82 1.19 -37.68
CA GLY A 262 -15.91 2.20 -37.76
C GLY A 262 -16.13 2.95 -36.42
N LEU A 263 -15.17 2.91 -35.48
CA LEU A 263 -15.33 3.46 -34.13
C LEU A 263 -14.76 4.87 -33.96
N SER A 264 -14.22 5.51 -35.03
CA SER A 264 -13.49 6.77 -34.94
C SER A 264 -14.27 7.92 -34.28
N ALA A 265 -15.59 7.95 -34.46
CA ALA A 265 -16.46 8.96 -33.84
C ALA A 265 -16.69 8.76 -32.34
N TRP A 266 -16.32 7.58 -31.83
CA TRP A 266 -16.68 7.13 -30.47
C TRP A 266 -15.44 6.92 -29.59
N VAL A 267 -14.29 7.40 -30.02
CA VAL A 267 -13.05 7.24 -29.26
C VAL A 267 -12.43 8.60 -28.94
N LYS A 268 -11.73 8.66 -27.81
CA LYS A 268 -10.97 9.84 -27.37
C LYS A 268 -9.50 9.48 -27.23
N PRO A 269 -8.56 10.39 -27.59
CA PRO A 269 -7.14 10.18 -27.34
C PRO A 269 -6.89 10.09 -25.83
N ALA A 270 -5.98 9.20 -25.42
CA ALA A 270 -5.78 8.89 -24.02
C ALA A 270 -4.32 8.71 -23.64
N ILE A 271 -3.96 9.20 -22.45
CA ILE A 271 -2.71 8.94 -21.76
C ILE A 271 -2.86 7.59 -21.06
N THR A 272 -2.14 6.58 -21.55
CA THR A 272 -2.32 5.18 -21.15
C THR A 272 -1.11 4.58 -20.44
N GLN A 273 0.03 5.29 -20.45
CA GLN A 273 1.28 4.85 -19.83
C GLN A 273 1.92 5.98 -19.00
N ALA A 274 2.44 5.66 -17.84
CA ALA A 274 3.12 6.63 -16.98
C ALA A 274 4.35 7.26 -17.64
N SER A 275 5.04 6.53 -18.53
CA SER A 275 6.17 7.03 -19.30
C SER A 275 5.80 8.27 -20.13
N GLN A 276 4.58 8.36 -20.67
CA GLN A 276 4.11 9.51 -21.45
C GLN A 276 4.13 10.80 -20.60
N ILE A 277 3.83 10.72 -19.31
CA ILE A 277 3.94 11.85 -18.38
C ILE A 277 5.40 12.11 -18.02
N LEU A 278 6.16 11.05 -17.73
CA LEU A 278 7.54 11.16 -17.26
C LEU A 278 8.49 11.75 -18.31
N THR A 279 8.23 11.50 -19.60
CA THR A 279 9.09 11.94 -20.72
C THR A 279 8.52 13.12 -21.48
N SER A 280 7.38 13.69 -21.07
CA SER A 280 6.66 14.75 -21.81
C SER A 280 7.37 16.09 -21.90
N GLY A 281 8.41 16.31 -21.10
CA GLY A 281 9.04 17.64 -21.00
C GLY A 281 8.14 18.71 -20.35
N GLY A 282 7.04 18.32 -19.70
CA GLY A 282 6.10 19.24 -19.04
C GLY A 282 4.81 19.52 -19.81
N VAL A 283 4.69 19.02 -21.05
CA VAL A 283 3.47 19.17 -21.87
C VAL A 283 3.19 17.88 -22.61
N ILE A 284 1.96 17.39 -22.54
CA ILE A 284 1.51 16.24 -23.32
C ILE A 284 0.54 16.72 -24.39
N ARG A 285 0.86 16.38 -25.63
CA ARG A 285 0.06 16.71 -26.81
C ARG A 285 -0.57 15.46 -27.42
N ASP A 286 -1.64 15.67 -28.17
CA ASP A 286 -2.22 14.64 -29.01
C ASP A 286 -1.28 14.32 -30.16
N THR A 287 -0.82 13.07 -30.24
CA THR A 287 0.06 12.59 -31.30
C THR A 287 -0.54 11.33 -31.96
N PRO A 288 -0.22 11.05 -33.24
CA PRO A 288 -0.81 9.91 -33.95
C PRO A 288 -0.58 8.54 -33.31
N ASP A 289 0.48 8.38 -32.53
CA ASP A 289 0.88 7.16 -31.83
C ASP A 289 0.14 6.93 -30.50
N LEU A 290 -0.55 7.97 -29.99
CA LEU A 290 -1.37 7.80 -28.80
C LEU A 290 -2.52 6.82 -29.06
N ARG A 291 -2.74 5.95 -28.08
CA ARG A 291 -3.93 5.09 -28.06
C ARG A 291 -5.18 5.92 -27.83
N VAL A 292 -6.29 5.37 -28.26
CA VAL A 292 -7.61 5.94 -28.02
C VAL A 292 -8.44 5.03 -27.13
N VAL A 293 -9.35 5.62 -26.38
CA VAL A 293 -10.30 4.91 -25.51
C VAL A 293 -11.71 5.03 -26.05
N LEU A 294 -12.45 3.92 -26.08
CA LEU A 294 -13.86 3.92 -26.41
C LEU A 294 -14.65 4.64 -25.32
N ASP A 295 -15.41 5.67 -25.69
CA ASP A 295 -16.24 6.48 -24.80
C ASP A 295 -17.62 6.67 -25.40
N LEU A 296 -18.53 5.77 -25.05
CA LEU A 296 -19.93 5.81 -25.45
C LEU A 296 -20.77 6.48 -24.37
N PRO A 297 -21.76 7.31 -24.75
CA PRO A 297 -22.70 7.88 -23.80
C PRO A 297 -23.58 6.79 -23.14
N ALA A 298 -24.22 7.16 -22.02
CA ALA A 298 -25.04 6.21 -21.29
C ALA A 298 -26.31 5.81 -22.05
N ASP A 299 -26.83 6.72 -22.86
CA ASP A 299 -28.03 6.60 -23.68
C ASP A 299 -27.74 6.22 -25.13
N PHE A 300 -26.55 5.65 -25.39
CA PHE A 300 -26.13 5.27 -26.74
C PHE A 300 -27.10 4.23 -27.35
N ASP A 301 -27.66 4.56 -28.53
CA ASP A 301 -28.52 3.65 -29.30
C ASP A 301 -27.68 2.73 -30.18
N ARG A 302 -27.62 1.46 -29.82
CA ARG A 302 -26.88 0.42 -30.57
C ARG A 302 -27.51 0.15 -31.92
N SER A 303 -28.84 0.29 -32.04
CA SER A 303 -29.56 -0.06 -33.27
C SER A 303 -29.20 0.82 -34.48
N GLY A 304 -28.80 2.07 -34.20
CA GLY A 304 -28.38 3.02 -35.22
C GLY A 304 -26.93 2.90 -35.66
N HIS A 305 -26.14 2.03 -34.99
CA HIS A 305 -24.68 1.97 -35.17
C HIS A 305 -24.15 0.53 -35.23
N PRO A 306 -24.30 -0.16 -36.36
CA PRO A 306 -24.00 -1.60 -36.49
C PRO A 306 -22.55 -1.95 -36.20
N ASP A 307 -21.59 -1.08 -36.56
CA ASP A 307 -20.15 -1.30 -36.27
C ASP A 307 -19.87 -1.29 -34.77
N VAL A 308 -20.50 -0.36 -34.03
CA VAL A 308 -20.37 -0.26 -32.58
C VAL A 308 -21.08 -1.42 -31.90
N ASP A 309 -22.28 -1.79 -32.40
CA ASP A 309 -23.03 -2.93 -31.87
C ASP A 309 -22.25 -4.22 -32.02
N ALA A 310 -21.65 -4.48 -33.20
CA ALA A 310 -20.78 -5.63 -33.43
C ALA A 310 -19.59 -5.66 -32.46
N TYR A 311 -18.96 -4.48 -32.24
CA TYR A 311 -17.84 -4.40 -31.31
C TYR A 311 -18.27 -4.66 -29.85
N LEU A 312 -19.43 -4.15 -29.43
CA LEU A 312 -19.97 -4.44 -28.10
C LEU A 312 -20.31 -5.92 -27.93
N ALA A 313 -20.83 -6.56 -28.97
CA ALA A 313 -21.12 -8.00 -28.98
C ALA A 313 -19.82 -8.84 -28.85
N GLU A 314 -18.71 -8.43 -29.48
CA GLU A 314 -17.38 -9.05 -29.22
C GLU A 314 -17.00 -8.96 -27.72
N GLY A 315 -17.23 -7.81 -27.10
CA GLY A 315 -16.96 -7.59 -25.67
C GLY A 315 -17.83 -8.46 -24.78
N GLU A 316 -19.11 -8.65 -25.12
CA GLU A 316 -20.03 -9.53 -24.43
C GLU A 316 -19.61 -11.01 -24.59
N ALA A 317 -19.21 -11.43 -25.78
CA ALA A 317 -18.68 -12.77 -26.03
C ALA A 317 -17.38 -13.05 -25.26
N ALA A 318 -16.55 -12.01 -25.07
CA ALA A 318 -15.32 -12.08 -24.25
C ALA A 318 -15.58 -11.87 -22.76
N ALA A 319 -16.82 -11.85 -22.30
CA ALA A 319 -17.26 -11.64 -20.92
C ALA A 319 -16.71 -10.35 -20.27
N VAL A 320 -16.41 -9.31 -21.08
CA VAL A 320 -15.96 -7.99 -20.57
C VAL A 320 -17.04 -7.37 -19.70
N ASN A 321 -18.31 -7.51 -20.08
CA ASN A 321 -19.48 -7.04 -19.35
C ASN A 321 -19.70 -7.73 -17.98
N GLN A 322 -19.01 -8.84 -17.71
CA GLN A 322 -19.10 -9.62 -16.47
C GLN A 322 -17.97 -9.33 -15.50
N ARG A 323 -17.02 -8.47 -15.87
CA ARG A 323 -15.90 -8.10 -14.98
C ARG A 323 -16.37 -7.21 -13.84
N TYR A 324 -15.67 -7.26 -12.71
CA TYR A 324 -16.04 -6.50 -11.51
C TYR A 324 -16.36 -5.02 -11.77
N ILE A 325 -15.52 -4.32 -12.51
CA ILE A 325 -15.71 -2.88 -12.78
C ILE A 325 -16.92 -2.65 -13.70
N THR A 326 -17.03 -3.43 -14.77
CA THR A 326 -18.07 -3.23 -15.79
C THR A 326 -19.45 -3.64 -15.28
N THR A 327 -19.57 -4.64 -14.39
CA THR A 327 -20.84 -5.03 -13.76
C THR A 327 -21.44 -3.94 -12.88
N HIS A 328 -20.61 -2.99 -12.38
CA HIS A 328 -21.07 -1.86 -11.57
C HIS A 328 -21.46 -0.62 -12.40
N ARG A 329 -21.42 -0.72 -13.74
CA ARG A 329 -21.80 0.37 -14.66
C ARG A 329 -23.18 0.12 -15.27
N ARG A 330 -23.83 1.20 -15.61
CA ARG A 330 -25.12 1.18 -16.32
C ARG A 330 -25.08 2.23 -17.43
N PRO A 331 -24.99 1.83 -18.68
CA PRO A 331 -24.70 0.48 -19.22
C PRO A 331 -23.22 0.05 -18.98
N TRP A 332 -22.93 -1.24 -19.19
CA TRP A 332 -21.59 -1.83 -18.88
C TRP A 332 -20.44 -1.21 -19.67
N TRP A 333 -20.70 -0.75 -20.88
CA TRP A 333 -19.70 -0.15 -21.77
C TRP A 333 -19.37 1.31 -21.42
N ARG A 334 -20.14 1.98 -20.56
CA ARG A 334 -19.90 3.36 -20.17
C ARG A 334 -18.63 3.47 -19.34
N VAL A 335 -17.55 3.97 -19.94
CA VAL A 335 -16.30 4.21 -19.19
C VAL A 335 -16.47 5.41 -18.25
N GLY A 336 -17.24 6.41 -18.66
CA GLY A 336 -17.52 7.60 -17.84
C GLY A 336 -16.32 8.52 -17.75
N ILE A 337 -15.70 8.79 -18.90
CA ILE A 337 -14.62 9.77 -18.99
C ILE A 337 -15.22 11.14 -18.68
N GLY A 338 -14.77 11.73 -17.58
CA GLY A 338 -15.18 13.08 -17.17
C GLY A 338 -14.46 14.18 -17.96
N THR A 339 -14.58 15.42 -17.48
CA THR A 339 -13.82 16.54 -18.03
C THR A 339 -12.32 16.26 -17.93
N PRO A 340 -11.55 16.40 -19.02
CA PRO A 340 -10.11 16.22 -19.00
C PRO A 340 -9.45 17.19 -18.00
N ALA A 341 -8.45 16.68 -17.28
CA ALA A 341 -7.68 17.52 -16.37
C ALA A 341 -6.74 18.45 -17.18
N PRO A 342 -6.66 19.73 -16.87
CA PRO A 342 -5.71 20.64 -17.52
C PRO A 342 -4.25 20.32 -17.17
N ILE A 343 -4.01 19.70 -16.03
CA ILE A 343 -2.70 19.25 -15.58
C ILE A 343 -2.81 17.76 -15.21
N VAL A 344 -1.82 16.99 -15.64
CA VAL A 344 -1.69 15.58 -15.30
C VAL A 344 -0.41 15.32 -14.51
N ALA A 345 -0.42 14.35 -13.62
CA ALA A 345 0.73 14.00 -12.79
C ALA A 345 0.98 12.50 -12.79
N SER A 346 2.25 12.10 -12.82
CA SER A 346 2.63 10.73 -12.49
C SER A 346 2.43 10.51 -10.98
N TYR A 347 1.94 9.34 -10.58
CA TYR A 347 1.63 9.07 -9.17
C TYR A 347 2.42 7.93 -8.55
N MET A 348 3.13 7.17 -9.38
CA MET A 348 3.91 6.02 -8.96
C MET A 348 5.23 5.99 -9.74
N ALA A 349 6.33 6.33 -9.08
CA ALA A 349 7.66 6.38 -9.66
C ALA A 349 8.75 6.23 -8.58
N ARG A 350 9.97 5.91 -8.99
CA ARG A 350 11.14 5.91 -8.09
C ARG A 350 11.66 7.33 -7.78
N GLN A 351 11.06 8.32 -8.37
CA GLN A 351 11.38 9.74 -8.20
C GLN A 351 10.10 10.50 -7.86
N ALA A 352 10.24 11.72 -7.37
CA ALA A 352 9.12 12.61 -7.13
C ALA A 352 8.22 12.77 -8.36
N PRO A 353 6.91 13.00 -8.19
CA PRO A 353 5.94 13.10 -9.28
C PRO A 353 6.38 14.10 -10.34
N ARG A 354 6.11 13.82 -11.61
CA ARG A 354 6.19 14.80 -12.69
C ARG A 354 4.81 15.31 -13.04
N PHE A 355 4.76 16.57 -13.39
CA PHE A 355 3.56 17.30 -13.76
C PHE A 355 3.67 17.77 -15.20
N ALA A 356 2.59 17.67 -15.95
CA ALA A 356 2.56 18.09 -17.35
C ALA A 356 1.21 18.75 -17.68
N LEU A 357 1.25 19.75 -18.52
CA LEU A 357 0.07 20.33 -19.17
C LEU A 357 -0.61 19.31 -20.06
N ASN A 358 -1.92 19.39 -20.15
CA ASN A 358 -2.78 18.60 -21.03
C ASN A 358 -3.69 19.53 -21.85
N PRO A 359 -3.12 20.37 -22.73
CA PRO A 359 -3.88 21.40 -23.43
C PRO A 359 -4.85 20.84 -24.48
N ASP A 360 -4.59 19.63 -24.98
CA ASP A 360 -5.43 18.98 -25.98
C ASP A 360 -6.57 18.15 -25.34
N GLY A 361 -6.70 18.18 -24.02
CA GLY A 361 -7.79 17.51 -23.31
C GLY A 361 -7.77 15.98 -23.44
N LEU A 362 -6.58 15.38 -23.38
CA LEU A 362 -6.42 13.92 -23.43
C LEU A 362 -7.08 13.27 -22.23
N ALA A 363 -7.73 12.15 -22.44
CA ALA A 363 -8.29 11.33 -21.38
C ALA A 363 -7.16 10.67 -20.59
N LEU A 364 -7.24 10.64 -19.26
CA LEU A 364 -6.18 10.11 -18.40
C LEU A 364 -6.63 8.80 -17.74
N LEU A 365 -5.94 7.70 -18.05
CA LEU A 365 -6.14 6.44 -17.34
C LEU A 365 -5.59 6.49 -15.90
N ASN A 366 -5.97 5.50 -15.10
CA ASN A 366 -5.52 5.33 -13.71
C ASN A 366 -4.00 5.04 -13.54
N ILE A 367 -3.21 5.42 -14.53
CA ILE A 367 -1.73 5.42 -14.51
C ILE A 367 -1.17 6.75 -14.01
N GLY A 368 -2.03 7.74 -13.81
CA GLY A 368 -1.72 9.09 -13.35
C GLY A 368 -2.87 9.72 -12.60
N HIS A 369 -2.64 10.93 -12.12
CA HIS A 369 -3.66 11.77 -11.47
C HIS A 369 -3.91 13.03 -12.29
N GLY A 370 -5.18 13.42 -12.41
CA GLY A 370 -5.59 14.71 -12.93
C GLY A 370 -5.63 15.74 -11.82
N ILE A 371 -5.13 16.93 -12.10
CA ILE A 371 -5.17 18.09 -11.20
C ILE A 371 -6.13 19.11 -11.78
N TYR A 372 -7.11 19.50 -10.98
CA TYR A 372 -8.22 20.37 -11.36
C TYR A 372 -8.16 21.60 -10.47
N PRO A 373 -7.77 22.78 -10.99
CA PRO A 373 -7.87 24.03 -10.26
C PRO A 373 -9.29 24.27 -9.72
N LYS A 374 -9.40 24.76 -8.49
CA LYS A 374 -10.69 25.08 -7.86
C LYS A 374 -11.35 26.31 -8.49
N GLU A 375 -10.52 27.27 -8.86
CA GLU A 375 -10.91 28.48 -9.59
C GLU A 375 -10.39 28.39 -11.03
N PRO A 376 -11.08 28.96 -12.01
CA PRO A 376 -10.61 29.00 -13.40
C PRO A 376 -9.25 29.70 -13.49
N LEU A 377 -8.29 29.04 -14.08
CA LEU A 377 -6.97 29.60 -14.39
C LEU A 377 -6.83 29.77 -15.89
N ASN A 378 -6.17 30.85 -16.32
CA ASN A 378 -5.78 31.01 -17.72
C ASN A 378 -4.54 30.16 -18.04
N ASP A 379 -4.18 30.04 -19.31
CA ASP A 379 -3.10 29.16 -19.79
C ASP A 379 -1.74 29.52 -19.15
N GLU A 380 -1.46 30.82 -18.95
CA GLU A 380 -0.22 31.27 -18.31
C GLU A 380 -0.15 30.85 -16.82
N GLN A 381 -1.27 30.95 -16.12
CA GLN A 381 -1.38 30.55 -14.71
C GLN A 381 -1.25 29.01 -14.56
N VAL A 382 -1.86 28.25 -15.47
CA VAL A 382 -1.75 26.78 -15.48
C VAL A 382 -0.30 26.37 -15.76
N GLN A 383 0.38 27.03 -16.72
CA GLN A 383 1.79 26.82 -17.01
C GLN A 383 2.66 27.14 -15.80
N ALA A 384 2.47 28.31 -15.17
CA ALA A 384 3.22 28.72 -13.99
C ALA A 384 3.06 27.72 -12.83
N LEU A 385 1.86 27.16 -12.64
CA LEU A 385 1.61 26.12 -11.65
C LEU A 385 2.39 24.84 -11.96
N VAL A 386 2.41 24.37 -13.19
CA VAL A 386 3.17 23.18 -13.61
C VAL A 386 4.66 23.40 -13.42
N ASP A 387 5.18 24.57 -13.77
CA ASP A 387 6.59 24.92 -13.61
C ASP A 387 6.99 24.96 -12.13
N ALA A 388 6.16 25.59 -11.28
CA ALA A 388 6.37 25.66 -9.84
C ALA A 388 6.37 24.24 -9.19
N LEU A 389 5.42 23.38 -9.57
CA LEU A 389 5.33 22.01 -9.11
C LEU A 389 6.57 21.19 -9.54
N ASN A 390 7.01 21.35 -10.77
CA ASN A 390 8.21 20.65 -11.28
C ASN A 390 9.50 21.19 -10.66
N ALA A 391 9.61 22.49 -10.40
CA ALA A 391 10.75 23.09 -9.71
C ALA A 391 10.84 22.61 -8.23
N GLY A 392 9.70 22.47 -7.56
CA GLY A 392 9.61 22.03 -6.16
C GLY A 392 9.83 20.52 -5.93
N ARG A 393 10.01 19.72 -6.99
CA ARG A 393 10.05 18.26 -6.93
C ARG A 393 11.07 17.67 -5.95
N ALA A 394 12.22 18.31 -5.78
CA ALA A 394 13.22 17.82 -4.82
C ALA A 394 12.65 17.74 -3.39
N GLY A 395 11.78 18.68 -3.01
CA GLY A 395 11.10 18.70 -1.71
C GLY A 395 9.94 17.69 -1.59
N PHE A 396 9.55 17.02 -2.67
CA PHE A 396 8.46 16.04 -2.67
C PHE A 396 8.96 14.62 -2.40
N ALA A 397 10.25 14.36 -2.49
CA ALA A 397 10.84 13.05 -2.20
C ALA A 397 10.43 12.59 -0.79
N GLY A 398 9.86 11.40 -0.73
CA GLY A 398 9.40 10.84 0.53
C GLY A 398 8.06 11.36 1.05
N ALA A 399 7.34 12.18 0.32
CA ALA A 399 5.97 12.59 0.68
C ALA A 399 4.93 11.53 0.29
N GLY A 400 5.26 10.64 -0.65
CA GLY A 400 4.43 9.50 -1.06
C GLY A 400 4.58 8.29 -0.14
N ARG A 401 3.79 7.25 -0.40
CA ARG A 401 3.96 5.93 0.22
C ARG A 401 5.07 5.17 -0.48
N THR A 402 6.03 4.69 0.28
CA THR A 402 7.13 3.90 -0.28
C THR A 402 6.71 2.45 -0.46
N TYR A 403 6.93 1.92 -1.64
CA TYR A 403 6.76 0.52 -2.03
C TYR A 403 8.10 -0.11 -2.38
N HIS A 404 8.10 -1.43 -2.63
CA HIS A 404 9.28 -2.20 -2.99
C HIS A 404 10.15 -1.51 -4.05
N GLY A 405 11.48 -1.55 -3.88
CA GLY A 405 12.45 -0.98 -4.82
C GLY A 405 12.50 0.55 -4.85
N GLY A 406 12.09 1.21 -3.75
CA GLY A 406 12.10 2.66 -3.66
C GLY A 406 11.03 3.36 -4.50
N LEU A 407 10.00 2.60 -4.92
CA LEU A 407 8.87 3.14 -5.67
C LEU A 407 7.98 3.94 -4.72
N GLU A 408 7.81 5.22 -4.98
CA GLU A 408 6.89 6.06 -4.23
C GLU A 408 5.54 6.15 -4.94
N LYS A 409 4.47 6.03 -4.18
CA LYS A 409 3.09 6.21 -4.66
C LYS A 409 2.45 7.38 -3.95
N PHE A 410 1.97 8.33 -4.73
CA PHE A 410 1.24 9.50 -4.26
C PHE A 410 -0.26 9.28 -4.51
N GLU A 411 -1.02 9.03 -3.48
CA GLU A 411 -2.48 9.04 -3.59
C GLU A 411 -3.00 10.49 -3.71
N PRO A 412 -4.22 10.75 -4.19
CA PRO A 412 -4.71 12.10 -4.42
C PRO A 412 -4.51 13.06 -3.22
N ARG A 413 -4.83 12.61 -2.00
CA ARG A 413 -4.65 13.42 -0.78
C ARG A 413 -3.19 13.72 -0.44
N GLU A 414 -2.29 12.82 -0.79
CA GLU A 414 -0.85 13.02 -0.59
C GLU A 414 -0.31 14.02 -1.59
N MET A 415 -0.83 13.97 -2.82
CA MET A 415 -0.49 14.95 -3.84
C MET A 415 -1.09 16.34 -3.51
N GLU A 416 -2.32 16.41 -2.99
CA GLU A 416 -2.91 17.65 -2.49
C GLU A 416 -2.11 18.28 -1.32
N ALA A 417 -1.40 17.46 -0.54
CA ALA A 417 -0.56 17.94 0.57
C ALA A 417 0.85 18.39 0.13
N LEU A 418 1.18 18.35 -1.16
CA LEU A 418 2.47 18.84 -1.65
C LEU A 418 2.57 20.36 -1.49
N PRO A 419 3.67 20.87 -0.92
CA PRO A 419 3.89 22.29 -0.81
C PRO A 419 4.07 22.90 -2.21
N ILE A 420 3.44 24.03 -2.43
CA ILE A 420 3.68 24.85 -3.60
C ILE A 420 4.41 26.13 -3.19
N PRO A 421 5.42 26.56 -3.96
CA PRO A 421 6.02 27.87 -3.75
C PRO A 421 4.89 28.93 -3.79
N ALA A 422 4.97 29.94 -2.93
CA ALA A 422 4.05 31.06 -3.03
C ALA A 422 4.10 31.60 -4.45
N LEU A 423 3.00 31.45 -5.18
CA LEU A 423 2.83 32.06 -6.50
C LEU A 423 2.66 33.54 -6.26
N GLU A 424 3.78 34.26 -6.05
CA GLU A 424 3.77 35.70 -5.80
C GLU A 424 2.97 36.39 -6.90
N GLY A 425 1.82 36.95 -6.52
CA GLY A 425 1.06 37.93 -7.32
C GLY A 425 0.24 37.38 -8.50
N ARG A 426 0.00 36.06 -8.67
CA ARG A 426 -0.65 35.54 -9.88
C ARG A 426 -1.88 34.63 -9.67
N VAL A 427 -2.26 34.32 -8.45
CA VAL A 427 -3.49 33.54 -8.20
C VAL A 427 -4.23 34.20 -7.03
N GLY A 428 -5.26 34.94 -7.34
CA GLY A 428 -6.20 35.55 -6.38
C GLY A 428 -5.96 37.03 -6.09
N ALA A 429 -6.41 37.92 -6.97
CA ALA A 429 -6.87 39.25 -6.68
C ALA A 429 -8.28 39.40 -7.27
#